data_74b8749ce201f7c2a716aa749a6bcd17
#
_entry.id   74b8749ce201f7c2a716aa749a6bcd17
#
_cell.length_a   1.000
_cell.length_b   1.000
_cell.length_c   1.000
_cell.angle_alpha   90.00
_cell.angle_beta   90.00
_cell.angle_gamma   90.00
#
_symmetry.space_group_name_H-M   'P 1'
#
loop_
_entity.id
_entity.type
_entity.pdbx_description
1 polymer ?
#
loop_
_entity_poly.entity_id
_entity_poly.type
_entity_poly.pdbx_seq_one_letter_code
_entity_poly.pdbx_strand_id
1 'polypeptide(L)'
;PHAASLKNIFTEAYLHGHNLAHATRILLNSLFQDYGLVIVDGNDTQFKANCATIMQDELFNQSSEKIVNEVLATFPYEAQAKPRNVNLFYLQRNLRERIIYHSDKDIFEINNTSITFSPEQLKKEILLHPENFSPNVILRPLFQQKVLPSLAYIGGGGEIAYCLQLKSLFQYHHIQFHMLLLRDSFLLVDEAAQKKLNKLEI
;
A
#
# COMPACT_ATOMS: atom_id res chain seq x y z
N PRO A 1 -23.74 -17.56 20.18
CA PRO A 1 -23.15 -18.90 20.11
C PRO A 1 -21.64 -18.90 19.88
N HIS A 2 -21.10 -17.95 19.10
CA HIS A 2 -19.68 -17.92 18.72
C HIS A 2 -18.77 -17.04 19.59
N ALA A 3 -19.30 -16.36 20.62
CA ALA A 3 -18.54 -15.39 21.41
C ALA A 3 -17.29 -15.97 22.10
N ALA A 4 -17.40 -17.19 22.65
CA ALA A 4 -16.27 -17.85 23.30
C ALA A 4 -15.17 -18.22 22.30
N SER A 5 -15.55 -18.76 21.16
CA SER A 5 -14.61 -19.10 20.07
C SER A 5 -13.89 -17.85 19.54
N LEU A 6 -14.62 -16.78 19.25
CA LEU A 6 -14.04 -15.52 18.81
C LEU A 6 -13.11 -14.92 19.86
N LYS A 7 -13.50 -14.92 21.14
CA LYS A 7 -12.64 -14.45 22.22
C LYS A 7 -11.31 -15.21 22.26
N ASN A 8 -11.33 -16.52 22.09
CA ASN A 8 -10.11 -17.32 22.06
C ASN A 8 -9.22 -16.95 20.87
N ILE A 9 -9.79 -16.80 19.66
CA ILE A 9 -9.05 -16.39 18.47
C ILE A 9 -8.38 -15.02 18.69
N PHE A 10 -9.10 -14.03 19.25
CA PHE A 10 -8.54 -12.72 19.56
C PHE A 10 -7.45 -12.82 20.63
N THR A 11 -7.66 -13.62 21.68
CA THR A 11 -6.66 -13.83 22.72
C THR A 11 -5.38 -14.41 22.14
N GLU A 12 -5.46 -15.48 21.36
CA GLU A 12 -4.30 -16.08 20.69
C GLU A 12 -3.59 -15.09 19.76
N ALA A 13 -4.33 -14.34 18.96
CA ALA A 13 -3.76 -13.40 18.02
C ALA A 13 -3.02 -12.25 18.72
N TYR A 14 -3.64 -11.60 19.71
CA TYR A 14 -3.13 -10.33 20.25
C TYR A 14 -2.35 -10.47 21.55
N LEU A 15 -2.52 -11.53 22.34
CA LEU A 15 -1.67 -11.78 23.52
C LEU A 15 -0.38 -12.55 23.16
N HIS A 16 -0.43 -13.40 22.13
CA HIS A 16 0.70 -14.22 21.70
C HIS A 16 1.37 -13.70 20.40
N GLY A 17 0.81 -12.69 19.75
CA GLY A 17 1.38 -12.06 18.58
C GLY A 17 2.60 -11.20 18.94
N HIS A 18 3.69 -11.34 18.17
CA HIS A 18 4.93 -10.58 18.39
C HIS A 18 4.79 -9.08 18.09
N ASN A 19 3.93 -8.74 17.16
CA ASN A 19 3.59 -7.38 16.76
C ASN A 19 2.21 -7.34 16.10
N LEU A 20 1.72 -6.14 15.80
CA LEU A 20 0.37 -5.95 15.23
C LEU A 20 0.18 -6.65 13.87
N ALA A 21 1.18 -6.65 12.99
CA ALA A 21 1.10 -7.32 11.70
C ALA A 21 0.98 -8.85 11.86
N HIS A 22 1.77 -9.43 12.76
CA HIS A 22 1.71 -10.85 13.08
C HIS A 22 0.36 -11.23 13.73
N ALA A 23 -0.12 -10.43 14.69
CA ALA A 23 -1.42 -10.63 15.32
C ALA A 23 -2.58 -10.57 14.30
N THR A 24 -2.58 -9.59 13.41
CA THR A 24 -3.57 -9.47 12.34
C THR A 24 -3.54 -10.69 11.40
N ARG A 25 -2.34 -11.19 11.06
CA ARG A 25 -2.21 -12.40 10.23
C ARG A 25 -2.82 -13.61 10.90
N ILE A 26 -2.54 -13.85 12.19
CA ILE A 26 -3.12 -14.94 12.98
C ILE A 26 -4.65 -14.83 12.98
N LEU A 27 -5.18 -13.66 13.31
CA LEU A 27 -6.62 -13.42 13.37
C LEU A 27 -7.31 -13.71 12.04
N LEU A 28 -6.83 -13.09 10.96
CA LEU A 28 -7.43 -13.25 9.63
C LEU A 28 -7.29 -14.68 9.11
N ASN A 29 -6.15 -15.33 9.34
CA ASN A 29 -5.97 -16.73 8.97
C ASN A 29 -6.95 -17.63 9.73
N SER A 30 -7.12 -17.44 11.03
CA SER A 30 -8.07 -18.23 11.84
C SER A 30 -9.52 -18.07 11.41
N LEU A 31 -9.87 -16.90 10.83
CA LEU A 31 -11.25 -16.64 10.38
C LEU A 31 -11.51 -17.10 8.94
N PHE A 32 -10.49 -17.09 8.06
CA PHE A 32 -10.70 -17.17 6.62
C PHE A 32 -9.86 -18.24 5.90
N GLN A 33 -9.00 -19.01 6.58
CA GLN A 33 -8.16 -20.02 5.94
C GLN A 33 -8.95 -21.05 5.14
N ASP A 34 -10.14 -21.45 5.61
CA ASP A 34 -10.99 -22.43 4.95
C ASP A 34 -11.59 -21.91 3.63
N TYR A 35 -11.51 -20.60 3.39
CA TYR A 35 -11.94 -19.96 2.15
C TYR A 35 -10.78 -19.74 1.15
N GLY A 36 -9.59 -20.26 1.45
CA GLY A 36 -8.41 -20.12 0.59
C GLY A 36 -7.76 -18.73 0.63
N LEU A 37 -8.03 -17.92 1.68
CA LEU A 37 -7.40 -16.61 1.84
C LEU A 37 -5.90 -16.75 2.08
N VAL A 38 -5.09 -16.04 1.26
CA VAL A 38 -3.65 -15.88 1.45
C VAL A 38 -3.36 -14.48 1.98
N ILE A 39 -2.68 -14.40 3.14
CA ILE A 39 -2.38 -13.15 3.80
C ILE A 39 -0.91 -12.80 3.56
N VAL A 40 -0.67 -11.66 2.93
CA VAL A 40 0.66 -11.18 2.56
C VAL A 40 1.01 -9.94 3.35
N ASP A 41 2.20 -9.93 3.94
CA ASP A 41 2.77 -8.74 4.56
C ASP A 41 3.53 -7.92 3.52
N GLY A 42 3.06 -6.72 3.20
CA GLY A 42 3.74 -5.81 2.27
C GLY A 42 5.11 -5.32 2.75
N ASN A 43 5.48 -5.62 4.00
CA ASN A 43 6.79 -5.31 4.56
C ASN A 43 7.81 -6.46 4.43
N ASP A 44 7.44 -7.55 3.78
CA ASP A 44 8.34 -8.67 3.52
C ASP A 44 9.54 -8.24 2.67
N THR A 45 10.74 -8.57 3.14
CA THR A 45 12.01 -8.18 2.50
C THR A 45 12.15 -8.75 1.08
N GLN A 46 11.72 -10.00 0.86
CA GLN A 46 11.82 -10.63 -0.46
C GLN A 46 10.87 -9.97 -1.45
N PHE A 47 9.68 -9.60 -1.02
CA PHE A 47 8.73 -8.86 -1.85
C PHE A 47 9.27 -7.50 -2.25
N LYS A 48 9.85 -6.78 -1.31
CA LYS A 48 10.49 -5.48 -1.59
C LYS A 48 11.70 -5.63 -2.51
N ALA A 49 12.53 -6.65 -2.33
CA ALA A 49 13.65 -6.93 -3.22
C ALA A 49 13.21 -7.17 -4.68
N ASN A 50 12.09 -7.86 -4.89
CA ASN A 50 11.50 -8.04 -6.22
C ASN A 50 11.03 -6.73 -6.88
N CYS A 51 10.83 -5.67 -6.09
CA CYS A 51 10.46 -4.34 -6.58
C CYS A 51 11.65 -3.38 -6.73
N ALA A 52 12.89 -3.83 -6.52
CA ALA A 52 14.09 -2.98 -6.55
C ALA A 52 14.25 -2.19 -7.86
N THR A 53 13.90 -2.77 -9.01
CA THR A 53 13.96 -2.09 -10.30
C THR A 53 12.96 -0.92 -10.39
N ILE A 54 11.76 -1.08 -9.83
CA ILE A 54 10.73 -0.01 -9.75
C ILE A 54 11.21 1.08 -8.80
N MET A 55 11.81 0.71 -7.65
CA MET A 55 12.36 1.67 -6.70
C MET A 55 13.49 2.50 -7.32
N GLN A 56 14.40 1.87 -8.07
CA GLN A 56 15.48 2.56 -8.76
C GLN A 56 14.96 3.52 -9.83
N ASP A 57 14.01 3.08 -10.65
CA ASP A 57 13.39 3.93 -11.66
C ASP A 57 12.70 5.15 -11.02
N GLU A 58 11.96 4.94 -9.95
CA GLU A 58 11.31 6.01 -9.20
C GLU A 58 12.29 7.04 -8.66
N LEU A 59 13.38 6.58 -8.04
CA LEU A 59 14.37 7.48 -7.43
C LEU A 59 15.20 8.24 -8.46
N PHE A 60 15.63 7.59 -9.53
CA PHE A 60 16.60 8.18 -10.45
C PHE A 60 16.00 8.78 -11.72
N ASN A 61 14.80 8.35 -12.11
CA ASN A 61 14.09 8.84 -13.29
C ASN A 61 12.83 9.64 -12.95
N GLN A 62 12.28 9.52 -11.72
CA GLN A 62 11.00 10.11 -11.28
C GLN A 62 9.87 9.86 -12.27
N SER A 63 9.83 8.64 -12.84
CA SER A 63 8.94 8.28 -13.94
C SER A 63 7.48 8.37 -13.55
N SER A 64 7.14 8.03 -12.30
CA SER A 64 5.75 8.04 -11.86
C SER A 64 5.16 9.46 -11.80
N GLU A 65 5.94 10.47 -11.41
CA GLU A 65 5.47 11.86 -11.41
C GLU A 65 5.09 12.33 -12.82
N LYS A 66 5.97 12.08 -13.80
CA LYS A 66 5.75 12.47 -15.19
C LYS A 66 4.52 11.77 -15.77
N ILE A 67 4.50 10.43 -15.71
CA ILE A 67 3.46 9.61 -16.31
C ILE A 67 2.09 9.89 -15.70
N VAL A 68 2.01 9.98 -14.37
CA VAL A 68 0.71 10.21 -13.71
C VAL A 68 0.21 11.62 -13.95
N ASN A 69 1.08 12.64 -13.96
CA ASN A 69 0.68 14.00 -14.29
C ASN A 69 0.18 14.13 -15.75
N GLU A 70 0.77 13.42 -16.71
CA GLU A 70 0.26 13.35 -18.08
C GLU A 70 -1.16 12.76 -18.13
N VAL A 71 -1.41 11.68 -17.39
CA VAL A 71 -2.75 11.11 -17.26
C VAL A 71 -3.72 12.11 -16.62
N LEU A 72 -3.31 12.76 -15.53
CA LEU A 72 -4.15 13.71 -14.80
C LEU A 72 -4.53 14.94 -15.64
N ALA A 73 -3.71 15.36 -16.59
CA ALA A 73 -4.00 16.48 -17.47
C ALA A 73 -5.28 16.26 -18.35
N THR A 74 -5.63 15.01 -18.61
CA THR A 74 -6.81 14.63 -19.39
C THR A 74 -7.82 13.79 -18.60
N PHE A 75 -7.57 13.58 -17.31
CA PHE A 75 -8.42 12.75 -16.47
C PHE A 75 -9.77 13.44 -16.22
N PRO A 76 -10.91 12.79 -16.51
CA PRO A 76 -12.22 13.45 -16.50
C PRO A 76 -12.80 13.66 -15.09
N TYR A 77 -12.09 13.20 -14.04
CA TYR A 77 -12.54 13.25 -12.65
C TYR A 77 -11.50 13.96 -11.77
N GLU A 78 -11.91 14.36 -10.58
CA GLU A 78 -10.97 14.89 -9.58
C GLU A 78 -9.92 13.85 -9.20
N ALA A 79 -8.65 14.27 -9.16
CA ALA A 79 -7.54 13.39 -8.82
C ALA A 79 -7.62 12.94 -7.35
N GLN A 80 -7.73 11.63 -7.12
CA GLN A 80 -7.72 11.03 -5.79
C GLN A 80 -6.32 10.90 -5.21
N ALA A 81 -5.30 10.80 -6.05
CA ALA A 81 -3.90 10.76 -5.65
C ALA A 81 -3.06 11.64 -6.57
N LYS A 82 -2.19 12.45 -5.98
CA LYS A 82 -1.25 13.29 -6.72
C LYS A 82 0.16 12.75 -6.54
N PRO A 83 0.90 12.53 -7.63
CA PRO A 83 2.28 12.06 -7.56
C PRO A 83 3.18 13.18 -7.00
N ARG A 84 4.33 12.78 -6.50
CA ARG A 84 5.43 13.65 -6.06
C ARG A 84 6.66 13.29 -6.85
N ASN A 85 7.74 14.09 -6.74
CA ASN A 85 9.01 13.80 -7.41
C ASN A 85 9.56 12.42 -7.01
N VAL A 86 9.39 12.00 -5.74
CA VAL A 86 9.67 10.65 -5.28
C VAL A 86 8.47 10.10 -4.51
N ASN A 87 7.96 8.96 -4.93
CA ASN A 87 6.77 8.31 -4.38
C ASN A 87 7.13 7.13 -3.45
N LEU A 88 8.26 7.25 -2.77
CA LEU A 88 8.77 6.30 -1.78
C LEU A 88 8.96 6.95 -0.41
N PHE A 89 8.82 6.12 0.62
CA PHE A 89 9.21 6.41 1.99
C PHE A 89 10.46 5.63 2.34
N TYR A 90 11.30 6.19 3.20
CA TYR A 90 12.38 5.51 3.87
C TYR A 90 11.94 5.06 5.26
N LEU A 91 12.31 3.85 5.63
CA LEU A 91 11.91 3.18 6.86
C LEU A 91 13.13 2.81 7.68
N GLN A 92 13.07 3.08 8.96
CA GLN A 92 13.94 2.49 9.99
C GLN A 92 13.10 2.21 11.24
N ARG A 93 13.72 1.71 12.29
CA ARG A 93 13.01 1.50 13.57
C ARG A 93 12.40 2.83 14.04
N ASN A 94 11.08 2.86 14.15
CA ASN A 94 10.29 4.05 14.53
C ASN A 94 10.37 5.24 13.55
N LEU A 95 10.83 5.03 12.33
CA LEU A 95 10.91 6.03 11.28
C LEU A 95 10.16 5.57 10.03
N ARG A 96 9.28 6.41 9.51
CA ARG A 96 8.68 6.30 8.20
C ARG A 96 8.51 7.69 7.61
N GLU A 97 9.54 8.13 6.88
CA GLU A 97 9.60 9.47 6.32
C GLU A 97 9.76 9.46 4.79
N ARG A 98 9.32 10.53 4.14
CA ARG A 98 9.42 10.67 2.70
C ARG A 98 10.86 10.84 2.26
N ILE A 99 11.16 10.31 1.08
CA ILE A 99 12.40 10.63 0.37
C ILE A 99 12.12 11.86 -0.49
N ILE A 100 12.98 12.88 -0.40
CA ILE A 100 12.92 14.11 -1.19
C ILE A 100 14.20 14.20 -2.00
N TYR A 101 14.07 14.38 -3.31
CA TYR A 101 15.20 14.61 -4.18
C TYR A 101 15.43 16.12 -4.38
N HIS A 102 16.65 16.57 -4.16
CA HIS A 102 17.11 17.93 -4.37
C HIS A 102 18.01 17.98 -5.62
N SER A 103 17.45 18.40 -6.74
CA SER A 103 18.14 18.40 -8.03
C SER A 103 19.29 19.42 -8.11
N ASP A 104 19.27 20.49 -7.31
CA ASP A 104 20.33 21.49 -7.21
C ASP A 104 21.62 20.97 -6.56
N LYS A 105 21.50 19.96 -5.70
CA LYS A 105 22.60 19.36 -4.94
C LYS A 105 22.87 17.90 -5.31
N ASP A 106 22.02 17.32 -6.14
CA ASP A 106 22.03 15.89 -6.49
C ASP A 106 22.10 14.99 -5.25
N ILE A 107 21.20 15.24 -4.28
CA ILE A 107 21.09 14.47 -3.05
C ILE A 107 19.63 14.06 -2.77
N PHE A 108 19.49 12.96 -2.04
CA PHE A 108 18.22 12.51 -1.48
C PHE A 108 18.21 12.78 0.02
N GLU A 109 17.22 13.50 0.49
CA GLU A 109 16.99 13.80 1.90
C GLU A 109 15.85 12.95 2.44
N ILE A 110 16.01 12.42 3.64
CA ILE A 110 14.90 11.79 4.36
C ILE A 110 14.22 12.88 5.20
N ASN A 111 13.02 13.25 4.78
CA ASN A 111 12.25 14.35 5.35
C ASN A 111 12.18 14.30 6.87
N ASN A 112 12.25 15.46 7.53
CA ASN A 112 12.22 15.61 8.99
C ASN A 112 13.39 14.89 9.72
N THR A 113 14.48 14.59 9.03
CA THR A 113 15.68 13.95 9.64
C THR A 113 16.95 14.64 9.13
N SER A 114 18.10 14.25 9.68
CA SER A 114 19.41 14.64 9.16
C SER A 114 20.01 13.64 8.18
N ILE A 115 19.24 12.61 7.78
CA ILE A 115 19.72 11.55 6.90
C ILE A 115 19.67 12.03 5.46
N THR A 116 20.81 11.94 4.78
CA THR A 116 20.94 12.23 3.36
C THR A 116 21.72 11.13 2.66
N PHE A 117 21.46 10.93 1.37
CA PHE A 117 22.17 9.98 0.54
C PHE A 117 22.60 10.64 -0.77
N SER A 118 23.81 10.33 -1.25
CA SER A 118 24.13 10.51 -2.66
C SER A 118 23.40 9.46 -3.50
N PRO A 119 23.26 9.67 -4.85
CA PRO A 119 22.68 8.66 -5.73
C PRO A 119 23.34 7.28 -5.60
N GLU A 120 24.65 7.22 -5.49
CA GLU A 120 25.41 5.97 -5.36
C GLU A 120 25.15 5.29 -4.03
N GLN A 121 25.05 6.05 -2.94
CA GLN A 121 24.73 5.52 -1.62
C GLN A 121 23.32 4.94 -1.62
N LEU A 122 22.34 5.68 -2.16
CA LEU A 122 20.94 5.24 -2.19
C LEU A 122 20.76 4.00 -3.09
N LYS A 123 21.49 3.93 -4.22
CA LYS A 123 21.50 2.75 -5.09
C LYS A 123 22.01 1.51 -4.37
N LYS A 124 23.04 1.64 -3.55
CA LYS A 124 23.54 0.54 -2.71
C LYS A 124 22.54 0.17 -1.63
N GLU A 125 21.94 1.18 -0.99
CA GLU A 125 20.94 0.97 0.07
C GLU A 125 19.74 0.15 -0.43
N ILE A 126 19.19 0.45 -1.62
CA ILE A 126 18.10 -0.35 -2.21
C ILE A 126 18.48 -1.82 -2.41
N LEU A 127 19.71 -2.08 -2.82
CA LEU A 127 20.16 -3.45 -3.10
C LEU A 127 20.44 -4.24 -1.83
N LEU A 128 20.98 -3.59 -0.81
CA LEU A 128 21.37 -4.23 0.44
C LEU A 128 20.22 -4.29 1.46
N HIS A 129 19.36 -3.27 1.45
CA HIS A 129 18.30 -3.06 2.43
C HIS A 129 16.99 -2.65 1.77
N PRO A 130 16.42 -3.47 0.86
CA PRO A 130 15.14 -3.15 0.20
C PRO A 130 13.99 -3.00 1.21
N GLU A 131 14.10 -3.61 2.39
CA GLU A 131 13.15 -3.48 3.49
C GLU A 131 13.02 -2.05 4.01
N ASN A 132 14.06 -1.22 3.83
CA ASN A 132 14.06 0.19 4.23
C ASN A 132 13.25 1.10 3.29
N PHE A 133 12.64 0.55 2.23
CA PHE A 133 11.84 1.34 1.29
C PHE A 133 10.38 0.90 1.33
N SER A 134 9.48 1.86 1.19
CA SER A 134 8.05 1.59 1.15
C SER A 134 7.35 2.48 0.12
N PRO A 135 6.51 1.93 -0.75
CA PRO A 135 5.77 2.73 -1.72
C PRO A 135 4.69 3.59 -1.03
N ASN A 136 4.40 4.74 -1.63
CA ASN A 136 3.18 5.49 -1.31
C ASN A 136 1.98 4.95 -2.11
N VAL A 137 0.87 5.70 -2.10
CA VAL A 137 -0.37 5.33 -2.80
C VAL A 137 -0.19 5.18 -4.32
N ILE A 138 0.77 5.87 -4.93
CA ILE A 138 1.05 5.81 -6.38
C ILE A 138 1.74 4.50 -6.77
N LEU A 139 2.73 4.08 -6.01
CA LEU A 139 3.54 2.89 -6.33
C LEU A 139 3.03 1.60 -5.67
N ARG A 140 2.27 1.70 -4.58
CA ARG A 140 1.76 0.52 -3.86
C ARG A 140 1.03 -0.48 -4.77
N PRO A 141 0.12 -0.08 -5.66
CA PRO A 141 -0.57 -1.01 -6.54
C PRO A 141 0.36 -1.75 -7.51
N LEU A 142 1.42 -1.07 -7.99
CA LEU A 142 2.45 -1.69 -8.82
C LEU A 142 3.21 -2.76 -8.06
N PHE A 143 3.67 -2.43 -6.84
CA PHE A 143 4.39 -3.39 -5.98
C PHE A 143 3.53 -4.62 -5.72
N GLN A 144 2.27 -4.41 -5.35
CA GLN A 144 1.32 -5.50 -5.12
C GLN A 144 1.18 -6.39 -6.35
N GLN A 145 0.93 -5.81 -7.52
CA GLN A 145 0.72 -6.57 -8.75
C GLN A 145 2.01 -7.25 -9.24
N LYS A 146 3.17 -6.64 -9.02
CA LYS A 146 4.48 -7.25 -9.34
C LYS A 146 4.75 -8.51 -8.53
N VAL A 147 4.37 -8.50 -7.25
CA VAL A 147 4.63 -9.59 -6.29
C VAL A 147 3.52 -10.65 -6.33
N LEU A 148 2.28 -10.20 -6.47
CA LEU A 148 1.07 -11.03 -6.52
C LEU A 148 0.30 -10.72 -7.80
N PRO A 149 0.68 -11.31 -8.94
CA PRO A 149 -0.05 -11.09 -10.19
C PRO A 149 -1.50 -11.55 -10.04
N SER A 150 -2.42 -10.59 -9.95
CA SER A 150 -3.85 -10.84 -9.76
C SER A 150 -4.63 -10.56 -11.04
N LEU A 151 -5.69 -11.31 -11.29
CA LEU A 151 -6.62 -11.06 -12.40
C LEU A 151 -7.53 -9.87 -12.10
N ALA A 152 -7.94 -9.74 -10.84
CA ALA A 152 -8.84 -8.69 -10.39
C ALA A 152 -8.38 -8.09 -9.06
N TYR A 153 -8.57 -6.79 -8.90
CA TYR A 153 -8.36 -6.04 -7.68
C TYR A 153 -9.72 -5.58 -7.14
N ILE A 154 -10.07 -6.03 -5.95
CA ILE A 154 -11.31 -5.63 -5.28
C ILE A 154 -10.97 -4.51 -4.31
N GLY A 155 -11.41 -3.29 -4.60
CA GLY A 155 -11.09 -2.11 -3.82
C GLY A 155 -12.30 -1.27 -3.43
N GLY A 156 -12.13 -0.44 -2.40
CA GLY A 156 -13.13 0.60 -2.08
C GLY A 156 -13.17 1.69 -3.15
N GLY A 157 -14.20 2.55 -3.14
CA GLY A 157 -14.41 3.58 -4.17
C GLY A 157 -13.19 4.48 -4.39
N GLY A 158 -12.56 4.97 -3.32
CA GLY A 158 -11.34 5.78 -3.41
C GLY A 158 -10.14 5.00 -3.97
N GLU A 159 -10.04 3.70 -3.66
CA GLU A 159 -8.98 2.83 -4.19
C GLU A 159 -9.15 2.61 -5.70
N ILE A 160 -10.36 2.32 -6.15
CA ILE A 160 -10.67 2.19 -7.57
C ILE A 160 -10.37 3.49 -8.31
N ALA A 161 -10.78 4.63 -7.74
CA ALA A 161 -10.59 5.93 -8.35
C ALA A 161 -9.10 6.29 -8.56
N TYR A 162 -8.22 6.07 -7.57
CA TYR A 162 -6.80 6.32 -7.81
C TYR A 162 -6.14 5.24 -8.69
N CYS A 163 -6.58 3.99 -8.65
CA CYS A 163 -6.06 2.95 -9.53
C CYS A 163 -6.29 3.28 -11.01
N LEU A 164 -7.43 3.88 -11.37
CA LEU A 164 -7.71 4.32 -12.74
C LEU A 164 -6.68 5.33 -13.27
N GLN A 165 -6.06 6.12 -12.39
CA GLN A 165 -5.02 7.09 -12.75
C GLN A 165 -3.68 6.43 -13.07
N LEU A 166 -3.47 5.15 -12.72
CA LEU A 166 -2.17 4.47 -12.74
C LEU A 166 -1.98 3.53 -13.93
N LYS A 167 -2.96 3.38 -14.81
CA LYS A 167 -2.89 2.42 -15.92
C LYS A 167 -1.64 2.61 -16.80
N SER A 168 -1.31 3.84 -17.15
CA SER A 168 -0.12 4.14 -17.96
C SER A 168 1.18 3.81 -17.22
N LEU A 169 1.21 3.97 -15.90
CA LEU A 169 2.35 3.61 -15.07
C LEU A 169 2.58 2.09 -15.05
N PHE A 170 1.51 1.28 -14.98
CA PHE A 170 1.59 -0.17 -15.12
C PHE A 170 2.15 -0.56 -16.50
N GLN A 171 1.68 0.07 -17.57
CA GLN A 171 2.18 -0.18 -18.93
C GLN A 171 3.67 0.14 -19.05
N TYR A 172 4.11 1.27 -18.50
CA TYR A 172 5.51 1.69 -18.49
C TYR A 172 6.42 0.64 -17.84
N HIS A 173 6.00 0.07 -16.71
CA HIS A 173 6.76 -0.97 -16.01
C HIS A 173 6.51 -2.39 -16.55
N HIS A 174 5.79 -2.55 -17.67
CA HIS A 174 5.43 -3.85 -18.26
C HIS A 174 4.72 -4.78 -17.26
N ILE A 175 3.92 -4.21 -16.37
CA ILE A 175 3.10 -4.95 -15.40
C ILE A 175 1.66 -4.97 -15.92
N GLN A 176 1.05 -6.16 -15.95
CA GLN A 176 -0.33 -6.28 -16.39
C GLN A 176 -1.28 -5.54 -15.43
N PHE A 177 -2.10 -4.66 -15.98
CA PHE A 177 -3.13 -3.98 -15.21
C PHE A 177 -4.29 -4.94 -14.95
N HIS A 178 -4.70 -5.07 -13.69
CA HIS A 178 -5.78 -5.95 -13.27
C HIS A 178 -7.16 -5.35 -13.56
N MET A 179 -8.19 -6.19 -13.59
CA MET A 179 -9.58 -5.75 -13.59
C MET A 179 -9.89 -5.07 -12.24
N LEU A 180 -10.53 -3.92 -12.27
CA LEU A 180 -10.96 -3.21 -11.07
C LEU A 180 -12.40 -3.56 -10.74
N LEU A 181 -12.63 -4.07 -9.53
CA LEU A 181 -13.95 -4.40 -9.01
C LEU A 181 -14.23 -3.59 -7.75
N LEU A 182 -15.40 -2.97 -7.72
CA LEU A 182 -15.81 -2.23 -6.53
C LEU A 182 -16.21 -3.23 -5.44
N ARG A 183 -15.62 -3.07 -4.25
CA ARG A 183 -15.97 -3.84 -3.06
C ARG A 183 -17.37 -3.50 -2.59
N ASP A 184 -18.13 -4.52 -2.22
CA ASP A 184 -19.44 -4.34 -1.60
C ASP A 184 -19.35 -3.54 -0.30
N SER A 185 -20.39 -2.77 -0.01
CA SER A 185 -20.52 -2.00 1.22
C SER A 185 -21.70 -2.52 2.03
N PHE A 186 -21.47 -2.79 3.31
CA PHE A 186 -22.47 -3.31 4.22
C PHE A 186 -22.61 -2.40 5.44
N LEU A 187 -23.83 -2.19 5.88
CA LEU A 187 -24.16 -1.56 7.16
C LEU A 187 -24.73 -2.62 8.09
N LEU A 188 -24.04 -2.90 9.20
CA LEU A 188 -24.52 -3.78 10.25
C LEU A 188 -25.22 -2.94 11.31
N VAL A 189 -26.51 -3.19 11.51
CA VAL A 189 -27.34 -2.50 12.49
C VAL A 189 -27.79 -3.53 13.51
N ASP A 190 -27.38 -3.39 14.78
CA ASP A 190 -27.85 -4.23 15.86
C ASP A 190 -29.27 -3.83 16.30
N GLU A 191 -29.95 -4.69 17.08
CA GLU A 191 -31.33 -4.44 17.54
C GLU A 191 -31.45 -3.14 18.35
N ALA A 192 -30.42 -2.76 19.11
CA ALA A 192 -30.46 -1.56 19.93
C ALA A 192 -30.37 -0.29 19.06
N ALA A 193 -29.53 -0.31 18.05
CA ALA A 193 -29.43 0.75 17.05
C ALA A 193 -30.72 0.84 16.23
N GLN A 194 -31.28 -0.31 15.77
CA GLN A 194 -32.53 -0.34 15.01
C GLN A 194 -33.70 0.27 15.80
N LYS A 195 -33.80 -0.05 17.11
CA LYS A 195 -34.83 0.54 17.98
C LYS A 195 -34.67 2.07 18.10
N LYS A 196 -33.43 2.59 18.08
CA LYS A 196 -33.19 4.04 18.08
C LYS A 196 -33.54 4.69 16.75
N LEU A 197 -33.17 4.08 15.64
CA LEU A 197 -33.50 4.56 14.30
C LEU A 197 -35.02 4.64 14.12
N ASN A 198 -35.75 3.60 14.51
CA ASN A 198 -37.20 3.57 14.42
C ASN A 198 -37.87 4.67 15.30
N LYS A 199 -37.26 5.06 16.43
CA LYS A 199 -37.76 6.18 17.26
C LYS A 199 -37.53 7.54 16.65
N LEU A 200 -36.50 7.66 15.76
CA LEU A 200 -36.15 8.88 15.09
C LEU A 200 -36.81 8.99 13.70
N GLU A 201 -37.62 7.99 13.31
CA GLU A 201 -38.27 7.89 11.99
C GLU A 201 -37.25 7.91 10.83
N ILE A 202 -36.04 7.33 11.05
CA ILE A 202 -34.97 7.20 10.06
C ILE A 202 -34.88 5.75 9.57
#